data_76df76d2175851762c0975a85483bdaf
#
_entry.id   76df76d2175851762c0975a85483bdaf
#
_cell.length_a   1.000
_cell.length_b   1.000
_cell.length_c   1.000
_cell.angle_alpha   90.00
_cell.angle_beta   90.00
_cell.angle_gamma   90.00
#
_symmetry.space_group_name_H-M   'P 1'
#
loop_
_entity.id
_entity.type
_entity.pdbx_description
1 polymer ?
#
loop_
_entity_poly.entity_id
_entity_poly.type
_entity_poly.pdbx_seq_one_letter_code
_entity_poly.pdbx_strand_id
1 'polypeptide(L)'
;DCLLSRGLGDVYKRQVISRYEEQDIVVKAAAVSDYTPADVLNHKMKKQDGNLSVTFKRTKDILKYLGEHKTHQYLVGFAAETQNINAYAQDKLKRKNADVIISNNVGDQTIGFQSDDNELTMHFKDGQRINIKKGKKVQLAQQILDELETRWQ
;
A
#
# COMPACT_ATOMS: atom_id res chain seq x y z
N ASP A 1 21.82 5.09 -7.07
CA ASP A 1 20.60 5.89 -6.91
C ASP A 1 19.92 5.79 -5.54
N CYS A 2 20.70 5.41 -4.53
CA CYS A 2 20.28 5.40 -3.13
C CYS A 2 19.87 6.77 -2.57
N LEU A 3 20.21 7.86 -3.25
CA LEU A 3 19.89 9.22 -2.82
C LEU A 3 18.42 9.60 -3.08
N LEU A 4 17.76 8.98 -4.05
CA LEU A 4 16.36 9.25 -4.39
C LEU A 4 15.37 8.61 -3.43
N SER A 5 15.76 7.58 -2.68
CA SER A 5 14.87 6.95 -1.69
C SER A 5 14.84 7.68 -0.34
N ARG A 6 15.73 8.65 -0.11
CA ARG A 6 15.77 9.42 1.14
C ARG A 6 14.55 10.34 1.22
N GLY A 7 13.66 10.03 2.14
CA GLY A 7 12.49 10.86 2.39
C GLY A 7 11.35 10.71 1.38
N LEU A 8 11.41 9.77 0.43
CA LEU A 8 10.29 9.52 -0.50
C LEU A 8 8.98 9.28 0.25
N GLY A 9 9.00 8.56 1.35
CA GLY A 9 7.82 8.36 2.18
C GLY A 9 7.22 9.66 2.73
N ASP A 10 8.06 10.59 3.18
CA ASP A 10 7.60 11.90 3.66
C ASP A 10 7.19 12.83 2.50
N VAL A 11 7.83 12.72 1.34
CA VAL A 11 7.46 13.46 0.12
C VAL A 11 6.10 12.96 -0.36
N TYR A 12 5.91 11.66 -0.53
CA TYR A 12 4.62 11.06 -0.91
C TYR A 12 3.53 11.42 0.10
N LYS A 13 3.82 11.33 1.39
CA LYS A 13 2.86 11.72 2.41
C LYS A 13 2.38 13.17 2.22
N ARG A 14 3.30 14.12 2.06
CA ARG A 14 2.95 15.54 1.84
C ARG A 14 2.13 15.73 0.57
N GLN A 15 2.53 15.11 -0.53
CA GLN A 15 1.82 15.18 -1.81
C GLN A 15 0.40 14.61 -1.72
N VAL A 16 0.22 13.48 -1.07
CA VAL A 16 -1.09 12.84 -0.90
C VAL A 16 -1.97 13.70 0.00
N ILE A 17 -1.46 14.13 1.17
CA ILE A 17 -2.24 14.94 2.13
C ILE A 17 -2.68 16.27 1.52
N SER A 18 -1.80 16.96 0.78
CA SER A 18 -2.12 18.27 0.19
C SER A 18 -3.22 18.22 -0.88
N ARG A 19 -3.59 17.03 -1.35
CA ARG A 19 -4.63 16.85 -2.36
C ARG A 19 -5.80 16.00 -1.88
N TYR A 20 -5.74 15.49 -0.65
CA TYR A 20 -6.68 14.49 -0.15
C TYR A 20 -8.10 15.01 -0.05
N GLU A 21 -8.28 16.24 0.43
CA GLU A 21 -9.60 16.84 0.66
C GLU A 21 -10.40 17.05 -0.64
N GLU A 22 -9.71 17.19 -1.77
CA GLU A 22 -10.31 17.44 -3.09
C GLU A 22 -10.64 16.12 -3.84
N GLN A 23 -10.31 14.96 -3.28
CA GLN A 23 -10.48 13.68 -3.97
C GLN A 23 -11.69 12.93 -3.42
N ASP A 24 -12.47 12.34 -4.32
CA ASP A 24 -13.57 11.46 -3.97
C ASP A 24 -13.11 10.02 -3.74
N ILE A 25 -12.16 9.53 -4.54
CA ILE A 25 -11.59 8.19 -4.43
C ILE A 25 -10.08 8.29 -4.32
N VAL A 26 -9.51 7.56 -3.36
CA VAL A 26 -8.06 7.46 -3.19
C VAL A 26 -7.62 6.01 -3.21
N VAL A 27 -6.83 5.64 -4.24
CA VAL A 27 -6.25 4.30 -4.38
C VAL A 27 -4.78 4.34 -4.03
N LYS A 28 -4.41 3.79 -2.86
CA LYS A 28 -3.03 3.71 -2.41
C LYS A 28 -2.41 2.36 -2.78
N ALA A 29 -1.83 2.28 -3.98
CA ALA A 29 -1.14 1.08 -4.48
C ALA A 29 0.38 1.11 -4.22
N ALA A 30 0.99 2.28 -3.99
CA ALA A 30 2.43 2.39 -3.81
C ALA A 30 2.91 1.70 -2.53
N ALA A 31 3.97 0.91 -2.66
CA ALA A 31 4.67 0.29 -1.53
C ALA A 31 5.57 1.33 -0.83
N VAL A 32 5.16 1.79 0.33
CA VAL A 32 5.96 2.66 1.20
C VAL A 32 6.50 1.82 2.33
N SER A 33 7.82 1.87 2.56
CA SER A 33 8.46 1.11 3.63
C SER A 33 7.95 1.56 5.01
N ASP A 34 7.67 0.61 5.90
CA ASP A 34 7.26 0.86 7.29
C ASP A 34 8.41 1.35 8.17
N TYR A 35 9.65 1.25 7.70
CA TYR A 35 10.84 1.64 8.42
C TYR A 35 11.80 2.46 7.56
N THR A 36 12.50 3.39 8.21
CA THR A 36 13.58 4.20 7.62
C THR A 36 14.74 4.28 8.61
N PRO A 37 16.00 4.44 8.16
CA PRO A 37 17.11 4.69 9.07
C PRO A 37 16.81 5.85 10.02
N ALA A 38 17.12 5.68 11.31
CA ALA A 38 16.89 6.71 12.32
C ALA A 38 17.74 7.94 12.06
N ASP A 39 18.99 7.71 11.68
CA ASP A 39 19.98 8.76 11.42
C ASP A 39 20.25 8.87 9.91
N VAL A 40 20.30 10.10 9.43
CA VAL A 40 20.63 10.44 8.04
C VAL A 40 22.00 11.10 8.03
N LEU A 41 22.98 10.47 7.38
CA LEU A 41 24.31 11.03 7.23
C LEU A 41 24.33 12.05 6.08
N ASN A 42 24.97 13.19 6.31
CA ASN A 42 25.14 14.24 5.29
C ASN A 42 26.23 13.91 4.26
N HIS A 43 26.95 12.81 4.46
CA HIS A 43 28.04 12.40 3.59
C HIS A 43 27.96 10.90 3.29
N LYS A 44 28.57 10.47 2.20
CA LYS A 44 28.65 9.06 1.82
C LYS A 44 29.42 8.27 2.88
N MET A 45 28.78 7.24 3.42
CA MET A 45 29.42 6.31 4.34
C MET A 45 30.51 5.53 3.59
N LYS A 46 31.76 5.61 4.09
CA LYS A 46 32.86 4.78 3.54
C LYS A 46 32.67 3.34 3.97
N LYS A 47 33.04 2.41 3.07
CA LYS A 47 33.07 0.98 3.39
C LYS A 47 34.06 0.78 4.55
N GLN A 48 33.61 0.07 5.57
CA GLN A 48 34.41 -0.36 6.71
C GLN A 48 34.49 -1.88 6.71
N ASP A 49 35.55 -2.44 7.27
CA ASP A 49 35.65 -3.87 7.46
C ASP A 49 34.77 -4.28 8.65
N GLY A 50 34.00 -5.38 8.46
CA GLY A 50 33.10 -5.92 9.48
C GLY A 50 31.63 -5.64 9.23
N ASN A 51 30.81 -5.96 10.24
CA ASN A 51 29.35 -5.80 10.19
C ASN A 51 28.94 -4.36 10.47
N LEU A 52 27.92 -3.90 9.76
CA LEU A 52 27.29 -2.61 9.97
C LEU A 52 25.94 -2.81 10.70
N SER A 53 25.77 -2.16 11.85
CA SER A 53 24.47 -2.08 12.53
C SER A 53 23.79 -0.75 12.20
N VAL A 54 22.53 -0.81 11.77
CA VAL A 54 21.74 0.38 11.44
C VAL A 54 20.47 0.37 12.31
N THR A 55 20.26 1.46 13.04
CA THR A 55 19.01 1.67 13.79
C THR A 55 17.93 2.19 12.84
N PHE A 56 16.76 1.56 12.87
CA PHE A 56 15.60 1.96 12.09
C PHE A 56 14.52 2.55 13.00
N LYS A 57 13.81 3.55 12.49
CA LYS A 57 12.58 4.11 13.09
C LYS A 57 11.40 3.86 12.17
N ARG A 58 10.20 3.83 12.74
CA ARG A 58 8.97 3.67 11.96
C ARG A 58 8.70 4.91 11.11
N THR A 59 8.26 4.67 9.89
CA THR A 59 7.70 5.71 9.01
C THR A 59 6.26 6.04 9.41
N LYS A 60 5.74 7.14 8.90
CA LYS A 60 4.34 7.50 9.09
C LYS A 60 3.48 6.69 8.11
N ASP A 61 2.48 6.00 8.64
CA ASP A 61 1.53 5.22 7.84
C ASP A 61 0.53 6.14 7.14
N ILE A 62 0.69 6.28 5.83
CA ILE A 62 -0.12 7.19 5.02
C ILE A 62 -1.58 6.73 5.00
N LEU A 63 -1.85 5.43 4.76
CA LEU A 63 -3.21 4.90 4.68
C LEU A 63 -3.97 5.10 6.00
N LYS A 64 -3.30 4.87 7.13
CA LYS A 64 -3.86 5.13 8.45
C LYS A 64 -4.21 6.61 8.64
N TYR A 65 -3.27 7.49 8.28
CA TYR A 65 -3.50 8.93 8.36
C TYR A 65 -4.71 9.36 7.54
N LEU A 66 -4.85 8.88 6.30
CA LEU A 66 -5.98 9.19 5.42
C LEU A 66 -7.30 8.70 6.02
N GLY A 67 -7.32 7.48 6.56
CA GLY A 67 -8.51 6.93 7.20
C GLY A 67 -8.94 7.67 8.47
N GLU A 68 -7.98 8.20 9.25
CA GLU A 68 -8.24 9.04 10.43
C GLU A 68 -8.81 10.43 10.07
N HIS A 69 -8.51 10.93 8.87
CA HIS A 69 -8.95 12.24 8.37
C HIS A 69 -9.99 12.14 7.25
N LYS A 70 -10.56 10.95 7.07
CA LYS A 70 -11.56 10.69 6.05
C LYS A 70 -12.89 11.38 6.39
N THR A 71 -13.46 12.10 5.42
CA THR A 71 -14.80 12.69 5.48
C THR A 71 -15.74 12.00 4.50
N HIS A 72 -15.59 12.24 3.21
CA HIS A 72 -16.40 11.68 2.12
C HIS A 72 -15.62 10.69 1.25
N GLN A 73 -14.28 10.70 1.36
CA GLN A 73 -13.42 9.94 0.45
C GLN A 73 -13.63 8.43 0.54
N TYR A 74 -13.68 7.77 -0.61
CA TYR A 74 -13.64 6.31 -0.70
C TYR A 74 -12.19 5.84 -0.73
N LEU A 75 -11.75 5.14 0.30
CA LEU A 75 -10.33 4.83 0.54
C LEU A 75 -10.02 3.38 0.23
N VAL A 76 -9.15 3.16 -0.75
CA VAL A 76 -8.69 1.85 -1.22
C VAL A 76 -7.21 1.66 -0.91
N GLY A 77 -6.88 0.58 -0.21
CA GLY A 77 -5.50 0.20 0.09
C GLY A 77 -5.10 -1.14 -0.51
N PHE A 78 -3.81 -1.34 -0.71
CA PHE A 78 -3.25 -2.62 -1.13
C PHE A 78 -2.52 -3.31 0.02
N ALA A 79 -2.54 -4.65 0.01
CA ALA A 79 -1.83 -5.50 0.94
C ALA A 79 -1.20 -6.69 0.21
N ALA A 80 0.09 -6.90 0.42
CA ALA A 80 0.79 -8.11 -0.01
C ALA A 80 0.87 -9.04 1.19
N GLU A 81 0.20 -10.18 1.13
CA GLU A 81 0.11 -11.11 2.25
C GLU A 81 0.41 -12.53 1.76
N THR A 82 1.04 -13.32 2.62
CA THR A 82 1.39 -14.73 2.32
C THR A 82 0.54 -15.72 3.09
N GLN A 83 -0.04 -15.32 4.22
CA GLN A 83 -0.82 -16.19 5.11
C GLN A 83 -2.01 -15.43 5.70
N ASN A 84 -3.08 -16.14 6.02
CA ASN A 84 -4.29 -15.61 6.68
C ASN A 84 -4.84 -14.33 6.04
N ILE A 85 -4.75 -14.25 4.71
CA ILE A 85 -5.04 -13.05 3.88
C ILE A 85 -6.37 -12.40 4.30
N ASN A 86 -7.43 -13.21 4.49
CA ASN A 86 -8.76 -12.70 4.82
C ASN A 86 -8.81 -12.02 6.19
N ALA A 87 -8.21 -12.63 7.22
CA ALA A 87 -8.22 -12.07 8.57
C ALA A 87 -7.39 -10.77 8.63
N TYR A 88 -6.22 -10.76 7.97
CA TYR A 88 -5.38 -9.57 7.90
C TYR A 88 -6.03 -8.43 7.11
N ALA A 89 -6.72 -8.73 6.01
CA ALA A 89 -7.42 -7.72 5.22
C ALA A 89 -8.58 -7.09 6.03
N GLN A 90 -9.36 -7.89 6.76
CA GLN A 90 -10.45 -7.39 7.61
C GLN A 90 -9.92 -6.54 8.78
N ASP A 91 -8.83 -6.95 9.41
CA ASP A 91 -8.17 -6.16 10.45
C ASP A 91 -7.62 -4.84 9.89
N LYS A 92 -7.01 -4.87 8.70
CA LYS A 92 -6.53 -3.68 7.99
C LYS A 92 -7.66 -2.71 7.65
N LEU A 93 -8.80 -3.19 7.15
CA LEU A 93 -9.99 -2.37 6.87
C LEU A 93 -10.40 -1.57 8.11
N LYS A 94 -10.49 -2.24 9.26
CA LYS A 94 -10.87 -1.61 10.53
C LYS A 94 -9.80 -0.62 11.03
N ARG A 95 -8.54 -1.08 11.13
CA ARG A 95 -7.45 -0.25 11.68
C ARG A 95 -7.10 0.97 10.83
N LYS A 96 -7.31 0.90 9.53
CA LYS A 96 -7.01 1.98 8.59
C LYS A 96 -8.26 2.79 8.22
N ASN A 97 -9.45 2.42 8.70
CA ASN A 97 -10.73 2.99 8.29
C ASN A 97 -10.85 3.07 6.75
N ALA A 98 -10.34 2.05 6.05
CA ALA A 98 -10.43 1.93 4.59
C ALA A 98 -11.78 1.32 4.20
N ASP A 99 -12.25 1.60 2.99
CA ASP A 99 -13.49 1.02 2.45
C ASP A 99 -13.20 -0.29 1.72
N VAL A 100 -12.01 -0.38 1.10
CA VAL A 100 -11.55 -1.58 0.41
C VAL A 100 -10.08 -1.84 0.72
N ILE A 101 -9.75 -3.09 1.00
CA ILE A 101 -8.37 -3.59 0.95
C ILE A 101 -8.26 -4.61 -0.17
N ILE A 102 -7.34 -4.38 -1.10
CA ILE A 102 -7.02 -5.29 -2.19
C ILE A 102 -5.79 -6.07 -1.80
N SER A 103 -5.94 -7.38 -1.64
CA SER A 103 -4.83 -8.28 -1.33
C SER A 103 -4.37 -9.02 -2.58
N ASN A 104 -3.05 -9.15 -2.73
CA ASN A 104 -2.45 -10.08 -3.67
C ASN A 104 -1.80 -11.23 -2.90
N ASN A 105 -1.99 -12.45 -3.41
CA ASN A 105 -1.32 -13.64 -2.90
C ASN A 105 0.10 -13.68 -3.46
N VAL A 106 1.08 -13.31 -2.65
CA VAL A 106 2.50 -13.35 -3.03
C VAL A 106 3.20 -14.66 -2.64
N GLY A 107 2.45 -15.62 -2.10
CA GLY A 107 2.97 -16.95 -1.77
C GLY A 107 3.25 -17.83 -2.98
N ASP A 108 2.65 -17.55 -4.13
CA ASP A 108 2.93 -18.22 -5.40
C ASP A 108 4.03 -17.46 -6.16
N GLN A 109 5.19 -18.07 -6.30
CA GLN A 109 6.35 -17.48 -7.01
C GLN A 109 6.09 -17.22 -8.51
N THR A 110 5.02 -17.75 -9.08
CA THR A 110 4.64 -17.53 -10.48
C THR A 110 3.84 -16.24 -10.69
N ILE A 111 3.44 -15.56 -9.62
CA ILE A 111 2.67 -14.32 -9.61
C ILE A 111 3.28 -13.34 -8.62
N GLY A 112 3.15 -12.03 -8.86
CA GLY A 112 3.60 -11.01 -7.91
C GLY A 112 4.53 -9.95 -8.49
N PHE A 113 5.53 -9.51 -7.71
CA PHE A 113 6.33 -8.31 -8.01
C PHE A 113 7.14 -8.36 -9.31
N GLN A 114 7.56 -9.55 -9.76
CA GLN A 114 8.37 -9.73 -10.98
C GLN A 114 7.58 -10.33 -12.15
N SER A 115 6.27 -10.58 -11.99
CA SER A 115 5.38 -11.10 -13.03
C SER A 115 4.47 -9.99 -13.55
N ASP A 116 4.15 -10.03 -14.85
CA ASP A 116 3.12 -9.18 -15.44
C ASP A 116 1.71 -9.61 -15.05
N ASP A 117 1.56 -10.86 -14.59
CA ASP A 117 0.31 -11.42 -14.12
C ASP A 117 0.19 -11.32 -12.59
N ASN A 118 -1.03 -11.17 -12.13
CA ASN A 118 -1.36 -11.19 -10.71
C ASN A 118 -2.74 -11.80 -10.47
N GLU A 119 -3.03 -12.17 -9.23
CA GLU A 119 -4.34 -12.58 -8.75
C GLU A 119 -4.67 -11.78 -7.50
N LEU A 120 -5.87 -11.22 -7.44
CA LEU A 120 -6.25 -10.26 -6.42
C LEU A 120 -7.56 -10.68 -5.74
N THR A 121 -7.70 -10.29 -4.48
CA THR A 121 -8.99 -10.33 -3.77
C THR A 121 -9.29 -8.94 -3.22
N MET A 122 -10.45 -8.40 -3.57
CA MET A 122 -10.98 -7.19 -2.98
C MET A 122 -11.79 -7.56 -1.74
N HIS A 123 -11.46 -6.94 -0.60
CA HIS A 123 -12.15 -7.09 0.67
C HIS A 123 -12.83 -5.78 1.01
N PHE A 124 -14.12 -5.81 1.24
CA PHE A 124 -14.95 -4.64 1.51
C PHE A 124 -15.28 -4.50 3.00
N LYS A 125 -15.60 -3.28 3.41
CA LYS A 125 -15.95 -2.95 4.80
C LYS A 125 -17.23 -3.67 5.29
N ASP A 126 -18.15 -3.98 4.38
CA ASP A 126 -19.39 -4.74 4.66
C ASP A 126 -19.17 -6.26 4.81
N GLY A 127 -17.92 -6.73 4.67
CA GLY A 127 -17.55 -8.13 4.76
C GLY A 127 -17.60 -8.88 3.42
N GLN A 128 -18.10 -8.27 2.35
CA GLN A 128 -18.09 -8.87 1.02
C GLN A 128 -16.67 -9.03 0.49
N ARG A 129 -16.51 -9.97 -0.43
CA ARG A 129 -15.23 -10.27 -1.10
C ARG A 129 -15.47 -10.57 -2.57
N ILE A 130 -14.58 -10.06 -3.41
CA ILE A 130 -14.56 -10.32 -4.85
C ILE A 130 -13.18 -10.84 -5.23
N ASN A 131 -13.13 -12.04 -5.80
CA ASN A 131 -11.90 -12.62 -6.31
C ASN A 131 -11.75 -12.24 -7.79
N ILE A 132 -10.67 -11.55 -8.10
CA ILE A 132 -10.28 -11.22 -9.47
C ILE A 132 -9.24 -12.24 -9.91
N LYS A 133 -9.62 -13.08 -10.88
CA LYS A 133 -8.80 -14.19 -11.36
C LYS A 133 -7.51 -13.69 -12.01
N LYS A 134 -6.50 -14.56 -12.01
CA LYS A 134 -5.18 -14.31 -12.60
C LYS A 134 -5.30 -13.69 -13.99
N GLY A 135 -4.59 -12.60 -14.19
CA GLY A 135 -4.54 -11.86 -15.44
C GLY A 135 -3.46 -10.78 -15.43
N LYS A 136 -3.30 -10.11 -16.56
CA LYS A 136 -2.35 -9.01 -16.70
C LYS A 136 -2.73 -7.83 -15.80
N LYS A 137 -1.76 -7.20 -15.16
CA LYS A 137 -1.97 -6.09 -14.22
C LYS A 137 -2.87 -4.97 -14.75
N VAL A 138 -2.76 -4.64 -16.05
CA VAL A 138 -3.62 -3.63 -16.69
C VAL A 138 -5.09 -4.07 -16.72
N GLN A 139 -5.37 -5.34 -17.03
CA GLN A 139 -6.73 -5.88 -17.04
C GLN A 139 -7.31 -5.96 -15.63
N LEU A 140 -6.48 -6.34 -14.65
CA LEU A 140 -6.90 -6.36 -13.25
C LEU A 140 -7.19 -4.95 -12.73
N ALA A 141 -6.40 -3.96 -13.13
CA ALA A 141 -6.66 -2.56 -12.78
C ALA A 141 -8.01 -2.07 -13.31
N GLN A 142 -8.37 -2.42 -14.56
CA GLN A 142 -9.68 -2.09 -15.11
C GLN A 142 -10.81 -2.75 -14.32
N GLN A 143 -10.70 -4.04 -14.03
CA GLN A 143 -11.72 -4.76 -13.24
C GLN A 143 -11.89 -4.17 -11.83
N ILE A 144 -10.78 -3.75 -11.20
CA ILE A 144 -10.83 -3.04 -9.91
C ILE A 144 -11.65 -1.76 -10.04
N LEU A 145 -11.37 -0.94 -11.06
CA LEU A 145 -12.07 0.34 -11.28
C LEU A 145 -13.55 0.12 -11.56
N ASP A 146 -13.90 -0.86 -12.40
CA ASP A 146 -15.29 -1.21 -12.72
C ASP A 146 -16.07 -1.60 -11.44
N GLU A 147 -15.46 -2.39 -10.55
CA GLU A 147 -16.06 -2.78 -9.25
C GLU A 147 -16.18 -1.61 -8.28
N LEU A 148 -15.19 -0.70 -8.26
CA LEU A 148 -15.25 0.49 -7.42
C LEU A 148 -16.33 1.44 -7.88
N GLU A 149 -16.52 1.62 -9.19
CA GLU A 149 -17.55 2.49 -9.78
C GLU A 149 -18.95 2.05 -9.38
N THR A 150 -19.22 0.74 -9.30
CA THR A 150 -20.53 0.22 -8.89
C THR A 150 -20.86 0.43 -7.40
N ARG A 151 -19.87 0.75 -6.58
CA ARG A 151 -19.99 0.78 -5.11
C ARG A 151 -19.75 2.14 -4.46
N TRP A 152 -19.23 3.05 -5.24
CA TRP A 152 -18.88 4.40 -4.77
C TRP A 152 -20.07 5.38 -4.90
N GLN A 153 -21.26 4.96 -4.99
CA GLN A 153 -22.44 5.86 -5.06
C GLN A 153 -22.93 6.23 -3.66
#